data_b42defbda7d4f833c55a1f5d2a491637
#
_entry.id   b42defbda7d4f833c55a1f5d2a491637
#
_cell.length_a   1.000
_cell.length_b   1.000
_cell.length_c   1.000
_cell.angle_alpha   90.00
_cell.angle_beta   90.00
_cell.angle_gamma   90.00
#
_symmetry.space_group_name_H-M   'P 1'
#
loop_
_entity.id
_entity.type
_entity.pdbx_description
1 polymer ?
#
loop_
_entity_poly.entity_id
_entity_poly.type
_entity_poly.pdbx_seq_one_letter_code
_entity_poly.pdbx_strand_id
1 'polypeptide(L)'
;MTREWQSAEHAAAYLERADRVPHRSAGETTLVDEIPAIVHRVLDLGSGDGRLLDLVLRARPDARGVALDFSPPMLEQLNIRFASSPRVEIANHDLERPLPDLGTFDAVVSSFAIHHVPHERKRQLYEEIWTVLESGGVFCNLEHVASVSPGAHERFLGAMGITAADEDPSNKLLDMETQLRWLREIGFADVDCYWKWRELALLVGRKR
;
A
#
# COMPACT_ATOMS: atom_id res chain seq x y z
N MET A 1 -2.42 13.62 5.84
CA MET A 1 -3.64 12.91 5.39
C MET A 1 -4.90 13.58 5.92
N THR A 2 -6.04 13.44 5.24
CA THR A 2 -7.25 14.21 5.51
C THR A 2 -7.96 13.78 6.79
N ARG A 3 -8.72 14.70 7.42
CA ARG A 3 -9.47 14.45 8.67
C ARG A 3 -10.53 13.33 8.54
N GLU A 4 -10.91 12.97 7.33
CA GLU A 4 -11.93 11.94 7.03
C GLU A 4 -11.53 10.57 7.60
N TRP A 5 -10.25 10.19 7.47
CA TRP A 5 -9.72 8.93 8.00
C TRP A 5 -9.64 8.83 9.53
N GLN A 6 -9.92 9.94 10.23
CA GLN A 6 -10.07 9.96 11.69
C GLN A 6 -11.50 9.59 12.14
N SER A 7 -12.45 9.51 11.19
CA SER A 7 -13.84 9.14 11.45
C SER A 7 -14.00 7.62 11.45
N ALA A 8 -14.63 7.08 12.49
CA ALA A 8 -14.99 5.67 12.57
C ALA A 8 -16.00 5.27 11.48
N GLU A 9 -16.90 6.18 11.10
CA GLU A 9 -17.89 5.96 10.04
C GLU A 9 -17.21 5.81 8.67
N HIS A 10 -16.24 6.68 8.35
CA HIS A 10 -15.49 6.61 7.11
C HIS A 10 -14.65 5.33 7.04
N ALA A 11 -13.96 4.98 8.12
CA ALA A 11 -13.18 3.75 8.21
C ALA A 11 -14.05 2.49 8.04
N ALA A 12 -15.22 2.43 8.69
CA ALA A 12 -16.15 1.32 8.55
C ALA A 12 -16.68 1.20 7.11
N ALA A 13 -17.09 2.32 6.49
CA ALA A 13 -17.55 2.35 5.10
C ALA A 13 -16.44 1.91 4.11
N TYR A 14 -15.17 2.25 4.39
CA TYR A 14 -14.05 1.75 3.61
C TYR A 14 -13.90 0.23 3.74
N LEU A 15 -13.91 -0.32 4.97
CA LEU A 15 -13.75 -1.75 5.20
C LEU A 15 -14.84 -2.58 4.52
N GLU A 16 -16.10 -2.13 4.57
CA GLU A 16 -17.20 -2.78 3.86
C GLU A 16 -17.01 -2.79 2.33
N ARG A 17 -16.42 -1.74 1.76
CA ARG A 17 -16.14 -1.64 0.33
C ARG A 17 -14.88 -2.39 -0.08
N ALA A 18 -13.89 -2.43 0.79
CA ALA A 18 -12.57 -2.98 0.51
C ALA A 18 -12.63 -4.45 0.07
N ASP A 19 -13.51 -5.25 0.66
CA ASP A 19 -13.70 -6.66 0.29
C ASP A 19 -14.47 -6.84 -1.04
N ARG A 20 -15.12 -5.78 -1.53
CA ARG A 20 -15.89 -5.79 -2.78
C ARG A 20 -15.10 -5.25 -3.98
N VAL A 21 -13.87 -4.76 -3.76
CA VAL A 21 -13.01 -4.27 -4.86
C VAL A 21 -12.72 -5.42 -5.82
N PRO A 22 -13.17 -5.34 -7.08
CA PRO A 22 -12.95 -6.41 -8.05
C PRO A 22 -11.48 -6.71 -8.23
N HIS A 23 -11.13 -8.00 -8.30
CA HIS A 23 -9.76 -8.47 -8.53
C HIS A 23 -8.71 -8.10 -7.48
N ARG A 24 -9.10 -7.49 -6.34
CA ARG A 24 -8.17 -7.16 -5.25
C ARG A 24 -7.35 -8.37 -4.80
N SER A 25 -8.00 -9.51 -4.60
CA SER A 25 -7.33 -10.74 -4.16
C SER A 25 -6.28 -11.23 -5.17
N ALA A 26 -6.50 -11.04 -6.47
CA ALA A 26 -5.51 -11.37 -7.49
C ALA A 26 -4.28 -10.46 -7.40
N GLY A 27 -4.48 -9.15 -7.20
CA GLY A 27 -3.39 -8.20 -6.97
C GLY A 27 -2.61 -8.50 -5.69
N GLU A 28 -3.31 -8.81 -4.57
CA GLU A 28 -2.69 -9.19 -3.30
C GLU A 28 -1.90 -10.50 -3.41
N THR A 29 -2.42 -11.50 -4.14
CA THR A 29 -1.70 -12.76 -4.39
C THR A 29 -0.42 -12.50 -5.16
N THR A 30 -0.50 -11.75 -6.26
CA THR A 30 0.69 -11.37 -7.05
C THR A 30 1.70 -10.60 -6.20
N LEU A 31 1.23 -9.68 -5.33
CA LEU A 31 2.11 -8.95 -4.42
C LEU A 31 2.87 -9.90 -3.48
N VAL A 32 2.18 -10.87 -2.88
CA VAL A 32 2.81 -11.85 -1.99
C VAL A 32 3.81 -12.73 -2.74
N ASP A 33 3.55 -13.08 -4.00
CA ASP A 33 4.45 -13.87 -4.85
C ASP A 33 5.75 -13.11 -5.17
N GLU A 34 5.71 -11.77 -5.25
CA GLU A 34 6.89 -10.93 -5.49
C GLU A 34 7.79 -10.77 -4.26
N ILE A 35 7.31 -11.06 -3.06
CA ILE A 35 8.12 -11.04 -1.84
C ILE A 35 9.03 -12.27 -1.80
N PRO A 36 10.35 -12.12 -1.57
CA PRO A 36 11.27 -13.25 -1.48
C PRO A 36 10.79 -14.33 -0.49
N ALA A 37 11.12 -15.60 -0.78
CA ALA A 37 10.74 -16.71 0.08
C ALA A 37 11.34 -16.61 1.50
N ILE A 38 12.52 -16.01 1.61
CA ILE A 38 13.18 -15.73 2.88
C ILE A 38 13.14 -14.22 3.11
N VAL A 39 12.34 -13.80 4.08
CA VAL A 39 12.28 -12.43 4.60
C VAL A 39 12.19 -12.49 6.11
N HIS A 40 12.83 -11.56 6.79
CA HIS A 40 12.84 -11.47 8.25
C HIS A 40 12.02 -10.28 8.76
N ARG A 41 12.02 -9.16 8.03
CA ARG A 41 11.29 -7.95 8.43
C ARG A 41 10.51 -7.35 7.25
N VAL A 42 9.24 -7.10 7.49
CA VAL A 42 8.31 -6.50 6.52
C VAL A 42 7.74 -5.21 7.11
N LEU A 43 7.77 -4.12 6.34
CA LEU A 43 7.09 -2.87 6.66
C LEU A 43 5.83 -2.76 5.81
N ASP A 44 4.67 -2.57 6.43
CA ASP A 44 3.40 -2.33 5.76
C ASP A 44 2.98 -0.86 5.96
N LEU A 45 2.88 -0.12 4.87
CA LEU A 45 2.61 1.31 4.84
C LEU A 45 1.13 1.60 4.59
N GLY A 46 0.46 2.23 5.55
CA GLY A 46 -0.97 2.43 5.52
C GLY A 46 -1.69 1.09 5.66
N SER A 47 -1.37 0.37 6.73
CA SER A 47 -1.77 -1.02 6.93
C SER A 47 -3.29 -1.24 7.05
N GLY A 48 -4.06 -0.17 7.30
CA GLY A 48 -5.49 -0.26 7.51
C GLY A 48 -5.84 -1.21 8.65
N ASP A 49 -6.67 -2.21 8.39
CA ASP A 49 -7.03 -3.26 9.33
C ASP A 49 -5.98 -4.39 9.45
N GLY A 50 -4.85 -4.28 8.75
CA GLY A 50 -3.76 -5.27 8.76
C GLY A 50 -3.93 -6.44 7.81
N ARG A 51 -4.91 -6.41 6.92
CA ARG A 51 -5.20 -7.51 5.98
C ARG A 51 -3.98 -7.92 5.15
N LEU A 52 -3.27 -6.95 4.53
CA LEU A 52 -2.12 -7.26 3.69
C LEU A 52 -0.99 -7.88 4.52
N LEU A 53 -0.64 -7.27 5.65
CA LEU A 53 0.40 -7.79 6.51
C LEU A 53 0.09 -9.21 6.99
N ASP A 54 -1.16 -9.52 7.35
CA ASP A 54 -1.58 -10.87 7.73
C ASP A 54 -1.37 -11.89 6.60
N LEU A 55 -1.72 -11.53 5.35
CA LEU A 55 -1.45 -12.37 4.18
C LEU A 55 0.04 -12.64 3.99
N VAL A 56 0.88 -11.62 4.10
CA VAL A 56 2.33 -11.74 3.99
C VAL A 56 2.89 -12.64 5.10
N LEU A 57 2.52 -12.42 6.36
CA LEU A 57 3.01 -13.18 7.49
C LEU A 57 2.55 -14.64 7.51
N ARG A 58 1.41 -14.96 6.89
CA ARG A 58 0.98 -16.35 6.66
C ARG A 58 1.84 -17.03 5.59
N ALA A 59 2.17 -16.31 4.51
CA ALA A 59 3.01 -16.83 3.44
C ALA A 59 4.51 -16.88 3.83
N ARG A 60 4.93 -16.09 4.80
CA ARG A 60 6.30 -15.94 5.31
C ARG A 60 6.31 -16.11 6.84
N PRO A 61 6.17 -17.33 7.37
CA PRO A 61 5.93 -17.58 8.79
C PRO A 61 7.07 -17.13 9.71
N ASP A 62 8.29 -17.03 9.19
CA ASP A 62 9.47 -16.58 9.95
C ASP A 62 9.63 -15.05 9.98
N ALA A 63 8.84 -14.32 9.19
CA ALA A 63 8.89 -12.87 9.13
C ALA A 63 8.25 -12.19 10.36
N ARG A 64 8.78 -11.02 10.68
CA ARG A 64 8.19 -10.04 11.60
C ARG A 64 7.65 -8.86 10.81
N GLY A 65 6.53 -8.30 11.22
CA GLY A 65 5.89 -7.17 10.57
C GLY A 65 5.92 -5.90 11.41
N VAL A 66 6.06 -4.78 10.74
CA VAL A 66 5.77 -3.45 11.30
C VAL A 66 4.61 -2.87 10.50
N ALA A 67 3.50 -2.56 11.18
CA ALA A 67 2.30 -1.98 10.59
C ALA A 67 2.24 -0.48 10.91
N LEU A 68 2.23 0.37 9.89
CA LEU A 68 2.05 1.81 10.04
C LEU A 68 0.66 2.23 9.56
N ASP A 69 -0.08 2.88 10.41
CA ASP A 69 -1.31 3.59 10.05
C ASP A 69 -1.50 4.83 10.95
N PHE A 70 -2.26 5.82 10.50
CA PHE A 70 -2.52 7.03 11.29
C PHE A 70 -3.98 7.14 11.75
N SER A 71 -4.86 6.33 11.19
CA SER A 71 -6.30 6.33 11.48
C SER A 71 -6.57 5.62 12.81
N PRO A 72 -7.12 6.30 13.84
CA PRO A 72 -7.40 5.64 15.11
C PRO A 72 -8.32 4.41 14.99
N PRO A 73 -9.40 4.42 14.17
CA PRO A 73 -10.21 3.22 13.95
C PRO A 73 -9.43 2.06 13.31
N MET A 74 -8.51 2.35 12.36
CA MET A 74 -7.68 1.32 11.74
C MET A 74 -6.66 0.75 12.73
N LEU A 75 -6.03 1.60 13.54
CA LEU A 75 -5.14 1.16 14.61
C LEU A 75 -5.84 0.26 15.63
N GLU A 76 -7.10 0.51 15.93
CA GLU A 76 -7.92 -0.38 16.76
C GLU A 76 -8.11 -1.75 16.11
N GLN A 77 -8.45 -1.80 14.82
CA GLN A 77 -8.59 -3.05 14.06
C GLN A 77 -7.25 -3.82 13.96
N LEU A 78 -6.13 -3.11 13.74
CA LEU A 78 -4.79 -3.70 13.78
C LEU A 78 -4.51 -4.36 15.13
N ASN A 79 -4.79 -3.67 16.24
CA ASN A 79 -4.59 -4.21 17.59
C ASN A 79 -5.47 -5.44 17.85
N ILE A 80 -6.70 -5.46 17.37
CA ILE A 80 -7.59 -6.62 17.46
C ILE A 80 -7.03 -7.78 16.63
N ARG A 81 -6.67 -7.54 15.37
CA ARG A 81 -6.17 -8.58 14.45
C ARG A 81 -4.90 -9.24 14.96
N PHE A 82 -3.98 -8.46 15.48
CA PHE A 82 -2.65 -8.92 15.91
C PHE A 82 -2.50 -9.08 17.42
N ALA A 83 -3.59 -9.05 18.19
CA ALA A 83 -3.57 -9.14 19.65
C ALA A 83 -2.77 -10.32 20.21
N SER A 84 -2.72 -11.44 19.52
CA SER A 84 -2.00 -12.65 19.91
C SER A 84 -0.70 -12.87 19.12
N SER A 85 -0.27 -11.90 18.32
CA SER A 85 0.92 -12.05 17.46
C SER A 85 2.11 -11.25 18.03
N PRO A 86 3.08 -11.91 18.65
CA PRO A 86 4.30 -11.22 19.13
C PRO A 86 5.24 -10.82 17.97
N ARG A 87 4.88 -11.15 16.73
CA ARG A 87 5.66 -10.85 15.52
C ARG A 87 5.30 -9.53 14.87
N VAL A 88 4.27 -8.83 15.35
CA VAL A 88 3.79 -7.59 14.74
C VAL A 88 3.97 -6.43 15.72
N GLU A 89 4.64 -5.40 15.23
CA GLU A 89 4.72 -4.09 15.87
C GLU A 89 3.75 -3.15 15.16
N ILE A 90 2.96 -2.39 15.91
CA ILE A 90 1.99 -1.43 15.38
C ILE A 90 2.43 -0.03 15.80
N ALA A 91 2.56 0.88 14.84
CA ALA A 91 2.94 2.26 15.12
C ALA A 91 1.97 3.25 14.43
N ASN A 92 1.59 4.28 15.20
CA ASN A 92 0.81 5.40 14.67
C ASN A 92 1.73 6.31 13.85
N HIS A 93 1.50 6.38 12.53
CA HIS A 93 2.29 7.22 11.65
C HIS A 93 1.49 7.71 10.44
N ASP A 94 1.60 9.01 10.16
CA ASP A 94 1.03 9.65 8.97
C ASP A 94 2.08 9.68 7.84
N LEU A 95 1.79 9.02 6.71
CA LEU A 95 2.66 8.95 5.54
C LEU A 95 2.94 10.32 4.88
N GLU A 96 2.21 11.36 5.23
CA GLU A 96 2.57 12.75 4.84
C GLU A 96 3.81 13.28 5.59
N ARG A 97 4.26 12.60 6.64
CA ARG A 97 5.48 12.91 7.38
C ARG A 97 6.60 11.95 6.99
N PRO A 98 7.88 12.34 7.15
CA PRO A 98 9.00 11.43 6.97
C PRO A 98 8.86 10.17 7.80
N LEU A 99 9.25 9.02 7.25
CA LEU A 99 9.21 7.75 7.96
C LEU A 99 10.03 7.83 9.26
N PRO A 100 9.54 7.27 10.37
CA PRO A 100 10.30 7.20 11.60
C PRO A 100 11.49 6.23 11.45
N ASP A 101 12.48 6.35 12.33
CA ASP A 101 13.58 5.40 12.38
C ASP A 101 13.09 4.06 12.96
N LEU A 102 12.81 3.12 12.07
CA LEU A 102 12.37 1.76 12.38
C LEU A 102 13.42 0.70 12.03
N GLY A 103 14.64 1.12 11.65
CA GLY A 103 15.66 0.23 11.10
C GLY A 103 15.36 -0.18 9.65
N THR A 104 15.89 -1.33 9.22
CA THR A 104 15.83 -1.79 7.83
C THR A 104 14.91 -2.98 7.63
N PHE A 105 14.50 -3.23 6.37
CA PHE A 105 13.49 -4.21 6.00
C PHE A 105 13.88 -4.98 4.74
N ASP A 106 13.53 -6.26 4.70
CA ASP A 106 13.67 -7.10 3.50
C ASP A 106 12.55 -6.82 2.49
N ALA A 107 11.39 -6.39 2.96
CA ALA A 107 10.26 -6.01 2.12
C ALA A 107 9.53 -4.80 2.71
N VAL A 108 9.15 -3.89 1.83
CA VAL A 108 8.19 -2.82 2.13
C VAL A 108 6.97 -3.03 1.24
N VAL A 109 5.80 -3.07 1.83
CA VAL A 109 4.54 -3.31 1.12
C VAL A 109 3.54 -2.20 1.41
N SER A 110 2.62 -1.98 0.49
CA SER A 110 1.47 -1.10 0.68
C SER A 110 0.30 -1.59 -0.18
N SER A 111 -0.93 -1.43 0.31
CA SER A 111 -2.13 -1.74 -0.46
C SER A 111 -3.17 -0.64 -0.31
N PHE A 112 -3.42 0.10 -1.39
CA PHE A 112 -4.43 1.15 -1.47
C PHE A 112 -4.31 2.23 -0.36
N ALA A 113 -3.08 2.70 -0.10
CA ALA A 113 -2.81 3.75 0.87
C ALA A 113 -2.04 4.94 0.29
N ILE A 114 -1.01 4.69 -0.52
CA ILE A 114 -0.11 5.74 -0.99
C ILE A 114 -0.81 6.71 -1.96
N HIS A 115 -1.90 6.31 -2.62
CA HIS A 115 -2.67 7.22 -3.49
C HIS A 115 -3.33 8.40 -2.75
N HIS A 116 -3.42 8.37 -1.43
CA HIS A 116 -3.87 9.51 -0.63
C HIS A 116 -2.76 10.53 -0.33
N VAL A 117 -1.50 10.17 -0.59
CA VAL A 117 -0.35 11.05 -0.32
C VAL A 117 -0.16 12.06 -1.47
N PRO A 118 0.12 13.37 -1.19
CA PRO A 118 0.44 14.36 -2.23
C PRO A 118 1.60 13.91 -3.12
N HIS A 119 1.58 14.29 -4.41
CA HIS A 119 2.52 13.76 -5.40
C HIS A 119 3.99 14.00 -5.05
N GLU A 120 4.33 15.21 -4.59
CA GLU A 120 5.69 15.53 -4.16
C GLU A 120 6.12 14.66 -2.96
N ARG A 121 5.24 14.53 -1.97
CA ARG A 121 5.49 13.69 -0.79
C ARG A 121 5.56 12.20 -1.16
N LYS A 122 4.76 11.75 -2.12
CA LYS A 122 4.81 10.38 -2.64
C LYS A 122 6.20 10.03 -3.19
N ARG A 123 6.83 10.94 -3.95
CA ARG A 123 8.20 10.75 -4.44
C ARG A 123 9.21 10.67 -3.29
N GLN A 124 9.13 11.57 -2.32
CA GLN A 124 9.97 11.54 -1.12
C GLN A 124 9.80 10.23 -0.33
N LEU A 125 8.55 9.75 -0.20
CA LEU A 125 8.28 8.47 0.45
C LEU A 125 8.96 7.30 -0.29
N TYR A 126 8.99 7.30 -1.61
CA TYR A 126 9.72 6.29 -2.39
C TYR A 126 11.24 6.35 -2.15
N GLU A 127 11.81 7.55 -1.99
CA GLU A 127 13.22 7.74 -1.61
C GLU A 127 13.50 7.21 -0.19
N GLU A 128 12.59 7.45 0.75
CA GLU A 128 12.68 6.93 2.11
C GLU A 128 12.55 5.40 2.13
N ILE A 129 11.63 4.82 1.35
CA ILE A 129 11.50 3.37 1.18
C ILE A 129 12.81 2.76 0.66
N TRP A 130 13.44 3.39 -0.34
CA TRP A 130 14.75 2.97 -0.81
C TRP A 130 15.79 2.95 0.30
N THR A 131 15.77 3.94 1.17
CA THR A 131 16.72 4.06 2.28
C THR A 131 16.55 2.94 3.31
N VAL A 132 15.31 2.62 3.69
CA VAL A 132 15.03 1.60 4.71
C VAL A 132 15.04 0.16 4.18
N LEU A 133 15.08 -0.06 2.86
CA LEU A 133 15.24 -1.40 2.31
C LEU A 133 16.67 -1.89 2.43
N GLU A 134 16.85 -3.15 2.77
CA GLU A 134 18.11 -3.89 2.66
C GLU A 134 18.49 -4.16 1.20
N SER A 135 19.77 -4.41 0.91
CA SER A 135 20.20 -4.94 -0.39
C SER A 135 19.52 -6.28 -0.65
N GLY A 136 18.93 -6.45 -1.84
CA GLY A 136 18.10 -7.60 -2.20
C GLY A 136 16.64 -7.44 -1.79
N GLY A 137 16.30 -6.38 -1.06
CA GLY A 137 14.92 -6.11 -0.62
C GLY A 137 13.99 -5.65 -1.75
N VAL A 138 12.68 -5.74 -1.50
CA VAL A 138 11.63 -5.45 -2.48
C VAL A 138 10.63 -4.42 -1.94
N PHE A 139 10.23 -3.50 -2.79
CA PHE A 139 9.07 -2.64 -2.59
C PHE A 139 7.92 -3.11 -3.48
N CYS A 140 6.76 -3.37 -2.89
CA CYS A 140 5.54 -3.77 -3.57
C CYS A 140 4.39 -2.83 -3.20
N ASN A 141 3.87 -2.08 -4.17
CA ASN A 141 2.77 -1.13 -3.97
C ASN A 141 1.57 -1.52 -4.84
N LEU A 142 0.54 -2.11 -4.23
CA LEU A 142 -0.75 -2.34 -4.86
C LEU A 142 -1.55 -1.04 -4.75
N GLU A 143 -1.70 -0.34 -5.87
CA GLU A 143 -2.07 1.07 -5.91
C GLU A 143 -3.30 1.33 -6.78
N HIS A 144 -4.05 2.38 -6.43
CA HIS A 144 -5.03 3.02 -7.29
C HIS A 144 -4.33 4.13 -8.10
N VAL A 145 -4.14 3.91 -9.38
CA VAL A 145 -3.43 4.84 -10.28
C VAL A 145 -4.41 5.63 -11.14
N ALA A 146 -4.00 6.81 -11.59
CA ALA A 146 -4.81 7.63 -12.48
C ALA A 146 -5.07 6.92 -13.82
N SER A 147 -6.28 7.08 -14.35
CA SER A 147 -6.65 6.63 -15.70
C SER A 147 -5.88 7.38 -16.78
N VAL A 148 -5.68 6.69 -17.90
CA VAL A 148 -5.05 7.28 -19.10
C VAL A 148 -5.97 8.26 -19.84
N SER A 149 -7.27 8.27 -19.53
CA SER A 149 -8.25 9.19 -20.12
C SER A 149 -9.54 9.23 -19.30
N PRO A 150 -10.35 10.30 -19.42
CA PRO A 150 -11.67 10.38 -18.76
C PRO A 150 -12.58 9.20 -19.09
N GLY A 151 -12.64 8.77 -20.36
CA GLY A 151 -13.47 7.63 -20.76
C GLY A 151 -12.97 6.28 -20.21
N ALA A 152 -11.67 6.14 -19.93
CA ALA A 152 -11.17 4.96 -19.23
C ALA A 152 -11.59 4.98 -17.75
N HIS A 153 -11.55 6.15 -17.12
CA HIS A 153 -12.02 6.37 -15.77
C HIS A 153 -13.52 6.05 -15.59
N GLU A 154 -14.37 6.57 -16.47
CA GLU A 154 -15.80 6.24 -16.46
C GLU A 154 -16.06 4.72 -16.55
N ARG A 155 -15.31 4.03 -17.41
CA ARG A 155 -15.40 2.55 -17.52
C ARG A 155 -14.88 1.83 -16.25
N PHE A 156 -13.91 2.42 -15.54
CA PHE A 156 -13.45 1.88 -14.26
C PHE A 156 -14.53 2.04 -13.20
N LEU A 157 -15.08 3.24 -13.02
CA LEU A 157 -16.17 3.50 -12.07
C LEU A 157 -17.38 2.59 -12.32
N GLY A 158 -17.80 2.46 -13.60
CA GLY A 158 -18.86 1.54 -13.97
C GLY A 158 -18.57 0.07 -13.64
N ALA A 159 -17.31 -0.37 -13.77
CA ALA A 159 -16.90 -1.72 -13.42
C ALA A 159 -16.80 -1.92 -11.89
N MET A 160 -16.57 -0.85 -11.13
CA MET A 160 -16.63 -0.82 -9.67
C MET A 160 -18.07 -0.75 -9.13
N GLY A 161 -19.06 -0.46 -10.00
CA GLY A 161 -20.45 -0.24 -9.58
C GLY A 161 -20.68 1.07 -8.83
N ILE A 162 -19.84 2.07 -9.07
CA ILE A 162 -19.89 3.40 -8.42
C ILE A 162 -19.95 4.51 -9.48
N THR A 163 -20.23 5.71 -9.04
CA THR A 163 -20.21 6.94 -9.84
C THR A 163 -19.10 7.88 -9.37
N ALA A 164 -18.82 8.94 -10.12
CA ALA A 164 -17.86 9.97 -9.72
C ALA A 164 -18.22 10.67 -8.39
N ALA A 165 -19.50 10.67 -8.01
CA ALA A 165 -19.94 11.22 -6.72
C ALA A 165 -19.60 10.33 -5.52
N ASP A 166 -19.32 9.05 -5.77
CA ASP A 166 -18.99 8.05 -4.75
C ASP A 166 -17.47 7.92 -4.54
N GLU A 167 -16.66 8.62 -5.36
CA GLU A 167 -15.21 8.60 -5.22
C GLU A 167 -14.76 9.23 -3.91
N ASP A 168 -13.67 8.69 -3.37
CA ASP A 168 -13.05 9.28 -2.18
C ASP A 168 -12.39 10.62 -2.55
N PRO A 169 -12.85 11.75 -1.97
CA PRO A 169 -12.31 13.08 -2.28
C PRO A 169 -10.85 13.25 -1.81
N SER A 170 -10.34 12.36 -0.96
CA SER A 170 -8.95 12.36 -0.52
C SER A 170 -7.98 11.77 -1.55
N ASN A 171 -8.49 11.15 -2.62
CA ASN A 171 -7.66 10.58 -3.68
C ASN A 171 -6.75 11.62 -4.34
N LYS A 172 -5.47 11.29 -4.45
CA LYS A 172 -4.44 12.03 -5.17
C LYS A 172 -3.77 11.09 -6.18
N LEU A 173 -4.60 10.63 -7.12
CA LEU A 173 -4.18 9.64 -8.10
C LEU A 173 -3.07 10.20 -8.99
N LEU A 174 -2.05 9.38 -9.22
CA LEU A 174 -0.95 9.67 -10.13
C LEU A 174 -0.86 8.54 -11.16
N ASP A 175 -0.51 8.90 -12.39
CA ASP A 175 -0.36 7.90 -13.44
C ASP A 175 0.76 6.91 -13.13
N MET A 176 0.57 5.70 -13.61
CA MET A 176 1.47 4.57 -13.39
C MET A 176 2.88 4.84 -13.94
N GLU A 177 2.98 5.40 -15.14
CA GLU A 177 4.26 5.60 -15.83
C GLU A 177 5.16 6.59 -15.07
N THR A 178 4.58 7.65 -14.51
CA THR A 178 5.31 8.61 -13.67
C THR A 178 5.82 7.93 -12.40
N GLN A 179 5.03 7.08 -11.75
CA GLN A 179 5.45 6.36 -10.55
C GLN A 179 6.58 5.37 -10.86
N LEU A 180 6.45 4.57 -11.92
CA LEU A 180 7.50 3.63 -12.36
C LEU A 180 8.80 4.37 -12.74
N ARG A 181 8.69 5.52 -13.42
CA ARG A 181 9.85 6.36 -13.74
C ARG A 181 10.55 6.86 -12.47
N TRP A 182 9.81 7.34 -11.47
CA TRP A 182 10.38 7.79 -10.20
C TRP A 182 11.13 6.66 -9.48
N LEU A 183 10.56 5.47 -9.43
CA LEU A 183 11.24 4.33 -8.83
C LEU A 183 12.58 4.03 -9.53
N ARG A 184 12.63 4.09 -10.88
CA ARG A 184 13.88 3.91 -11.65
C ARG A 184 14.89 5.03 -11.38
N GLU A 185 14.43 6.28 -11.34
CA GLU A 185 15.28 7.45 -11.06
C GLU A 185 15.88 7.41 -9.65
N ILE A 186 15.17 6.88 -8.66
CA ILE A 186 15.63 6.70 -7.29
C ILE A 186 16.69 5.60 -7.20
N GLY A 187 16.67 4.62 -8.11
CA GLY A 187 17.69 3.57 -8.19
C GLY A 187 17.16 2.16 -8.01
N PHE A 188 15.83 1.98 -7.91
CA PHE A 188 15.25 0.63 -7.91
C PHE A 188 15.56 -0.08 -9.24
N ALA A 189 15.91 -1.35 -9.14
CA ALA A 189 16.04 -2.27 -10.25
C ALA A 189 14.73 -3.07 -10.46
N ASP A 190 14.62 -3.72 -11.61
CA ASP A 190 13.52 -4.62 -11.96
C ASP A 190 12.14 -3.94 -11.77
N VAL A 191 12.08 -2.62 -12.06
CA VAL A 191 10.90 -1.80 -11.87
C VAL A 191 9.90 -2.04 -12.99
N ASP A 192 8.73 -2.59 -12.63
CA ASP A 192 7.63 -2.80 -13.56
C ASP A 192 6.28 -2.83 -12.85
N CYS A 193 5.20 -2.87 -13.65
CA CYS A 193 3.85 -3.18 -13.21
C CYS A 193 3.60 -4.69 -13.36
N TYR A 194 3.61 -5.41 -12.24
CA TYR A 194 3.54 -6.87 -12.21
C TYR A 194 2.11 -7.40 -12.29
N TRP A 195 1.14 -6.58 -11.97
CA TRP A 195 -0.28 -6.87 -12.15
C TRP A 195 -1.06 -5.59 -12.39
N LYS A 196 -2.07 -5.67 -13.25
CA LYS A 196 -2.95 -4.52 -13.52
C LYS A 196 -4.36 -4.95 -13.86
N TRP A 197 -5.33 -4.30 -13.24
CA TRP A 197 -6.72 -4.32 -13.66
C TRP A 197 -7.26 -2.89 -13.67
N ARG A 198 -7.43 -2.32 -14.89
CA ARG A 198 -7.86 -0.92 -15.09
C ARG A 198 -6.97 0.07 -14.33
N GLU A 199 -7.50 0.71 -13.29
CA GLU A 199 -6.79 1.67 -12.42
C GLU A 199 -6.14 1.03 -11.20
N LEU A 200 -6.31 -0.26 -10.99
CA LEU A 200 -5.62 -0.98 -9.94
C LEU A 200 -4.36 -1.60 -10.51
N ALA A 201 -3.21 -1.31 -9.91
CA ALA A 201 -1.91 -1.72 -10.43
C ALA A 201 -0.97 -2.13 -9.28
N LEU A 202 -0.18 -3.18 -9.49
CA LEU A 202 0.91 -3.55 -8.59
C LEU A 202 2.22 -3.06 -9.17
N LEU A 203 2.80 -2.05 -8.53
CA LEU A 203 4.11 -1.51 -8.85
C LEU A 203 5.15 -2.19 -7.98
N VAL A 204 6.20 -2.72 -8.59
CA VAL A 204 7.29 -3.39 -7.86
C VAL A 204 8.63 -2.80 -8.26
N GLY A 205 9.54 -2.71 -7.29
CA GLY A 205 10.94 -2.35 -7.50
C GLY A 205 11.83 -3.03 -6.47
N ARG A 206 13.06 -3.38 -6.86
CA ARG A 206 14.04 -4.08 -6.02
C ARG A 206 15.25 -3.23 -5.72
N LYS A 207 15.78 -3.30 -4.51
CA LYS A 207 17.08 -2.70 -4.16
C LYS A 207 18.17 -3.76 -4.38
N ARG A 208 19.14 -3.45 -5.26
CA ARG A 208 20.32 -4.30 -5.51
C ARG A 208 21.45 -4.00 -4.55
#